data_c27ed130d48e13b2fbcb02e95bb82a2c
#
_entry.id   c27ed130d48e13b2fbcb02e95bb82a2c
#
_cell.length_a   1.000
_cell.length_b   1.000
_cell.length_c   1.000
_cell.angle_alpha   90.00
_cell.angle_beta   90.00
_cell.angle_gamma   90.00
#
_symmetry.space_group_name_H-M   'P 1'
#
loop_
_entity.id
_entity.type
_entity.pdbx_description
1 polymer ?
#
loop_
_entity_poly.entity_id
_entity_poly.type
_entity_poly.pdbx_seq_one_letter_code
_entity_poly.pdbx_strand_id
1 'polypeptide(L)'
;SCEQIAVAIRHFQRTEVYEAEEYFSEGQKGSSAMPHKRNPVLSENITGLCRVLRSFVTPALENVALWHERDISHSSVERFILPDAFITADFMLMRLTNLIEKLLIYPQNMMKNLNLTGGLVFSQRVLLELPFKGLSREEAYKIVQRNAMRVWKDLQEGKSALNEKNESLFLLALLDDEDLKAKLSEEDIRKCFDYAYYTKNIDSIFNRVFK
;
A
#
# COMPACT_ATOMS: atom_id res chain seq x y z
N SER A 1 -3.23 -14.29 2.05
CA SER A 1 -3.04 -13.12 2.94
C SER A 1 -1.58 -12.94 3.36
N CYS A 2 -0.85 -13.96 3.91
CA CYS A 2 0.55 -13.80 4.36
C CYS A 2 1.47 -13.27 3.26
N GLU A 3 1.37 -13.82 2.05
CA GLU A 3 2.18 -13.35 0.91
C GLU A 3 1.89 -11.89 0.55
N GLN A 4 0.63 -11.45 0.58
CA GLN A 4 0.27 -10.06 0.30
C GLN A 4 0.93 -9.09 1.30
N ILE A 5 0.91 -9.45 2.60
CA ILE A 5 1.56 -8.65 3.64
C ILE A 5 3.08 -8.63 3.42
N ALA A 6 3.69 -9.79 3.21
CA ALA A 6 5.13 -9.88 2.96
C ALA A 6 5.57 -9.09 1.72
N VAL A 7 4.82 -9.18 0.62
CA VAL A 7 5.10 -8.40 -0.60
C VAL A 7 4.91 -6.91 -0.36
N ALA A 8 3.88 -6.48 0.40
CA ALA A 8 3.69 -5.07 0.75
C ALA A 8 4.88 -4.52 1.56
N ILE A 9 5.37 -5.28 2.55
CA ILE A 9 6.55 -4.87 3.34
C ILE A 9 7.79 -4.74 2.45
N ARG A 10 7.99 -5.68 1.50
CA ARG A 10 9.09 -5.59 0.53
C ARG A 10 8.99 -4.33 -0.34
N HIS A 11 7.76 -3.93 -0.74
CA HIS A 11 7.56 -2.67 -1.45
C HIS A 11 7.86 -1.46 -0.59
N PHE A 12 7.45 -1.45 0.68
CA PHE A 12 7.72 -0.35 1.60
C PHE A 12 9.23 -0.17 1.87
N GLN A 13 10.00 -1.26 1.86
CA GLN A 13 11.45 -1.23 2.12
C GLN A 13 12.29 -0.84 0.90
N ARG A 14 11.70 -0.69 -0.29
CA ARG A 14 12.45 -0.22 -1.47
C ARG A 14 13.05 1.16 -1.22
N THR A 15 14.28 1.38 -1.71
CA THR A 15 15.04 2.61 -1.47
C THR A 15 14.28 3.87 -1.86
N GLU A 16 13.53 3.83 -2.96
CA GLU A 16 12.73 4.95 -3.46
C GLU A 16 11.41 5.18 -2.71
N VAL A 17 10.95 4.21 -1.94
CA VAL A 17 9.73 4.28 -1.12
C VAL A 17 10.08 4.52 0.34
N TYR A 18 10.79 3.59 0.94
CA TYR A 18 11.35 3.61 2.28
C TYR A 18 10.37 4.08 3.37
N GLU A 19 9.15 3.56 3.34
CA GLU A 19 8.07 3.87 4.29
C GLU A 19 8.05 2.95 5.51
N ALA A 20 8.58 1.73 5.34
CA ALA A 20 8.81 0.79 6.43
C ALA A 20 9.96 -0.14 6.06
N GLU A 21 10.62 -0.72 7.07
CA GLU A 21 11.63 -1.76 6.88
C GLU A 21 11.58 -2.83 7.98
N GLU A 22 12.09 -4.01 7.66
CA GLU A 22 12.32 -5.06 8.66
C GLU A 22 13.35 -4.59 9.68
N TYR A 23 13.12 -4.97 10.96
CA TYR A 23 14.09 -4.70 12.01
C TYR A 23 15.42 -5.40 11.70
N PHE A 24 16.48 -4.63 11.76
CA PHE A 24 17.84 -5.09 11.54
C PHE A 24 18.60 -5.01 12.87
N SER A 25 18.96 -6.17 13.44
CA SER A 25 19.63 -6.22 14.72
C SER A 25 21.08 -5.75 14.65
N GLU A 26 21.59 -5.23 15.76
CA GLU A 26 22.99 -4.89 15.89
C GLU A 26 23.87 -6.13 15.62
N GLY A 27 24.89 -5.97 14.79
CA GLY A 27 25.77 -7.06 14.37
C GLY A 27 25.22 -7.98 13.28
N GLN A 28 23.98 -7.81 12.84
CA GLN A 28 23.44 -8.56 11.70
C GLN A 28 24.15 -8.17 10.42
N LYS A 29 24.52 -9.16 9.59
CA LYS A 29 25.13 -8.94 8.28
C LYS A 29 24.08 -9.04 7.18
N GLY A 30 23.87 -7.95 6.44
CA GLY A 30 22.95 -7.93 5.29
C GLY A 30 23.61 -8.35 3.98
N SER A 31 24.94 -8.25 3.91
CA SER A 31 25.74 -8.60 2.72
C SER A 31 27.20 -8.82 3.12
N SER A 32 27.90 -9.70 2.40
CA SER A 32 29.35 -9.89 2.55
C SER A 32 30.16 -8.74 1.96
N ALA A 33 29.60 -8.00 0.99
CA ALA A 33 30.30 -6.95 0.24
C ALA A 33 29.90 -5.52 0.63
N MET A 34 28.65 -5.32 1.06
CA MET A 34 28.10 -3.98 1.40
C MET A 34 27.56 -3.98 2.83
N PRO A 35 28.33 -3.46 3.82
CA PRO A 35 27.95 -3.51 5.24
C PRO A 35 26.63 -2.80 5.59
N HIS A 36 26.25 -1.79 4.80
CA HIS A 36 25.03 -1.01 4.99
C HIS A 36 23.78 -1.62 4.33
N LYS A 37 23.95 -2.69 3.54
CA LYS A 37 22.83 -3.30 2.81
C LYS A 37 21.86 -3.99 3.77
N ARG A 38 20.58 -3.62 3.67
CA ARG A 38 19.48 -4.21 4.43
C ARG A 38 18.47 -4.81 3.46
N ASN A 39 18.32 -6.12 3.51
CA ASN A 39 17.36 -6.83 2.67
C ASN A 39 16.14 -7.26 3.49
N PRO A 40 14.94 -7.30 2.90
CA PRO A 40 13.72 -7.80 3.56
C PRO A 40 13.71 -9.34 3.58
N VAL A 41 14.69 -9.95 4.28
CA VAL A 41 14.95 -11.40 4.25
C VAL A 41 13.80 -12.22 4.82
N LEU A 42 13.12 -11.71 5.87
CA LEU A 42 11.98 -12.42 6.45
C LEU A 42 10.79 -12.42 5.48
N SER A 43 10.48 -11.29 4.87
CA SER A 43 9.42 -11.17 3.87
C SER A 43 9.71 -11.98 2.61
N GLU A 44 10.98 -12.02 2.16
CA GLU A 44 11.40 -12.87 1.04
C GLU A 44 11.18 -14.35 1.35
N ASN A 45 11.59 -14.78 2.55
CA ASN A 45 11.40 -16.15 3.01
C ASN A 45 9.91 -16.52 3.10
N ILE A 46 9.08 -15.68 3.71
CA ILE A 46 7.61 -15.90 3.78
C ILE A 46 7.02 -16.01 2.37
N THR A 47 7.40 -15.12 1.45
CA THR A 47 6.94 -15.16 0.06
C THR A 47 7.30 -16.50 -0.61
N GLY A 48 8.51 -17.01 -0.36
CA GLY A 48 8.96 -18.31 -0.86
C GLY A 48 8.15 -19.48 -0.28
N LEU A 49 7.96 -19.50 1.04
CA LEU A 49 7.21 -20.55 1.73
C LEU A 49 5.72 -20.57 1.34
N CYS A 50 5.13 -19.43 1.03
CA CYS A 50 3.77 -19.38 0.48
C CYS A 50 3.63 -20.15 -0.84
N ARG A 51 4.68 -20.18 -1.67
CA ARG A 51 4.68 -20.98 -2.90
C ARG A 51 4.71 -22.46 -2.60
N VAL A 52 5.54 -22.88 -1.63
CA VAL A 52 5.59 -24.28 -1.17
C VAL A 52 4.25 -24.70 -0.62
N LEU A 53 3.65 -23.91 0.27
CA LEU A 53 2.33 -24.23 0.85
C LEU A 53 1.24 -24.36 -0.21
N ARG A 54 1.23 -23.52 -1.25
CA ARG A 54 0.29 -23.63 -2.37
C ARG A 54 0.53 -24.89 -3.21
N SER A 55 1.76 -25.36 -3.33
CA SER A 55 2.06 -26.55 -4.12
C SER A 55 1.39 -27.81 -3.58
N PHE A 56 1.07 -27.86 -2.28
CA PHE A 56 0.37 -29.00 -1.66
C PHE A 56 -1.10 -29.11 -2.08
N VAL A 57 -1.68 -28.07 -2.65
CA VAL A 57 -3.08 -28.07 -3.12
C VAL A 57 -3.26 -29.05 -4.29
N THR A 58 -2.33 -29.10 -5.23
CA THR A 58 -2.42 -29.97 -6.40
C THR A 58 -2.52 -31.44 -6.02
N PRO A 59 -1.55 -32.02 -5.27
CA PRO A 59 -1.65 -33.44 -4.88
C PRO A 59 -2.83 -33.72 -3.95
N ALA A 60 -3.29 -32.75 -3.16
CA ALA A 60 -4.49 -32.91 -2.34
C ALA A 60 -5.76 -33.04 -3.22
N LEU A 61 -5.87 -32.25 -4.29
CA LEU A 61 -6.99 -32.34 -5.23
C LEU A 61 -6.94 -33.62 -6.06
N GLU A 62 -5.74 -34.08 -6.44
CA GLU A 62 -5.57 -35.34 -7.18
C GLU A 62 -5.96 -36.56 -6.35
N ASN A 63 -5.94 -36.48 -5.01
CA ASN A 63 -6.41 -37.53 -4.12
C ASN A 63 -7.93 -37.75 -4.15
N VAL A 64 -8.71 -36.85 -4.79
CA VAL A 64 -10.16 -37.02 -4.94
C VAL A 64 -10.49 -38.16 -5.89
N ALA A 65 -9.69 -38.36 -6.94
CA ALA A 65 -9.87 -39.42 -7.91
C ALA A 65 -9.24 -40.73 -7.39
N LEU A 66 -10.08 -41.63 -6.93
CA LEU A 66 -9.67 -42.98 -6.49
C LEU A 66 -9.90 -44.00 -7.57
N TRP A 67 -9.14 -45.09 -7.55
CA TRP A 67 -9.34 -46.22 -8.46
C TRP A 67 -10.45 -47.16 -7.93
N HIS A 68 -11.41 -47.50 -8.76
CA HIS A 68 -12.64 -48.22 -8.43
C HIS A 68 -13.40 -47.53 -7.29
N GLU A 69 -13.90 -48.26 -6.31
CA GLU A 69 -14.59 -47.68 -5.15
C GLU A 69 -13.64 -47.00 -4.19
N ARG A 70 -12.40 -47.49 -4.07
CA ARG A 70 -11.35 -46.96 -3.22
C ARG A 70 -10.00 -47.64 -3.47
N ASP A 71 -8.93 -46.90 -3.38
CA ASP A 71 -7.55 -47.39 -3.27
C ASP A 71 -6.81 -46.65 -2.15
N ILE A 72 -5.52 -46.95 -1.92
CA ILE A 72 -4.72 -46.36 -0.86
C ILE A 72 -3.67 -45.38 -1.38
N SER A 73 -3.70 -45.00 -2.66
CA SER A 73 -2.72 -44.07 -3.25
C SER A 73 -2.64 -42.73 -2.52
N HIS A 74 -3.80 -42.20 -2.10
CA HIS A 74 -3.88 -40.95 -1.35
C HIS A 74 -3.11 -40.98 -0.02
N SER A 75 -3.02 -42.13 0.64
CA SER A 75 -2.39 -42.27 1.96
C SER A 75 -0.90 -41.90 1.93
N SER A 76 -0.17 -42.30 0.89
CA SER A 76 1.24 -41.95 0.73
C SER A 76 1.45 -40.44 0.52
N VAL A 77 0.54 -39.79 -0.20
CA VAL A 77 0.55 -38.34 -0.45
C VAL A 77 0.24 -37.54 0.80
N GLU A 78 -0.85 -37.90 1.50
CA GLU A 78 -1.31 -37.17 2.70
C GLU A 78 -0.31 -37.19 3.85
N ARG A 79 0.51 -38.25 3.96
CA ARG A 79 1.58 -38.34 4.95
C ARG A 79 2.67 -37.29 4.79
N PHE A 80 2.85 -36.74 3.58
CA PHE A 80 3.76 -35.64 3.30
C PHE A 80 3.05 -34.30 3.37
N ILE A 81 2.00 -34.15 2.55
CA ILE A 81 1.42 -32.81 2.35
C ILE A 81 0.74 -32.24 3.60
N LEU A 82 0.09 -33.09 4.41
CA LEU A 82 -0.63 -32.59 5.59
C LEU A 82 0.35 -32.14 6.68
N PRO A 83 1.28 -32.96 7.19
CA PRO A 83 2.25 -32.52 8.17
C PRO A 83 3.07 -31.30 7.72
N ASP A 84 3.59 -31.34 6.49
CA ASP A 84 4.43 -30.28 5.96
C ASP A 84 3.65 -28.97 5.74
N ALA A 85 2.36 -29.06 5.38
CA ALA A 85 1.50 -27.88 5.27
C ALA A 85 1.30 -27.21 6.64
N PHE A 86 1.00 -27.99 7.68
CA PHE A 86 0.82 -27.43 9.03
C PHE A 86 2.11 -26.86 9.61
N ILE A 87 3.22 -27.58 9.49
CA ILE A 87 4.54 -27.10 9.95
C ILE A 87 4.95 -25.82 9.22
N THR A 88 4.78 -25.80 7.89
CA THR A 88 5.09 -24.62 7.07
C THR A 88 4.21 -23.43 7.44
N ALA A 89 2.90 -23.66 7.61
CA ALA A 89 1.96 -22.60 7.96
C ALA A 89 2.24 -22.03 9.35
N ASP A 90 2.47 -22.86 10.34
CA ASP A 90 2.81 -22.44 11.71
C ASP A 90 4.10 -21.61 11.73
N PHE A 91 5.16 -22.11 11.10
CA PHE A 91 6.43 -21.39 10.98
C PHE A 91 6.28 -20.03 10.29
N MET A 92 5.49 -19.97 9.21
CA MET A 92 5.24 -18.73 8.49
C MET A 92 4.48 -17.71 9.33
N LEU A 93 3.45 -18.16 10.06
CA LEU A 93 2.64 -17.29 10.92
C LEU A 93 3.48 -16.72 12.06
N MET A 94 4.26 -17.57 12.75
CA MET A 94 5.18 -17.13 13.81
C MET A 94 6.18 -16.09 13.26
N ARG A 95 6.75 -16.37 12.10
CA ARG A 95 7.72 -15.46 11.46
C ARG A 95 7.08 -14.14 11.06
N LEU A 96 5.88 -14.17 10.48
CA LEU A 96 5.14 -12.98 10.10
C LEU A 96 4.76 -12.13 11.32
N THR A 97 4.32 -12.76 12.40
CA THR A 97 4.03 -12.08 13.68
C THR A 97 5.25 -11.33 14.19
N ASN A 98 6.38 -12.02 14.33
CA ASN A 98 7.65 -11.39 14.76
C ASN A 98 8.09 -10.23 13.85
N LEU A 99 7.88 -10.38 12.56
CA LEU A 99 8.22 -9.34 11.58
C LEU A 99 7.35 -8.09 11.79
N ILE A 100 6.04 -8.26 11.94
CA ILE A 100 5.09 -7.15 12.12
C ILE A 100 5.33 -6.45 13.46
N GLU A 101 5.55 -7.20 14.55
CA GLU A 101 5.81 -6.65 15.89
C GLU A 101 7.07 -5.78 15.93
N LYS A 102 8.06 -6.09 15.11
CA LYS A 102 9.34 -5.38 15.06
C LYS A 102 9.49 -4.45 13.86
N LEU A 103 8.45 -4.31 13.04
CA LEU A 103 8.50 -3.50 11.82
C LEU A 103 8.80 -2.02 12.16
N LEU A 104 9.80 -1.47 11.52
CA LEU A 104 10.13 -0.06 11.64
C LEU A 104 9.27 0.73 10.65
N ILE A 105 8.56 1.75 11.14
CA ILE A 105 7.66 2.59 10.35
C ILE A 105 8.22 4.01 10.28
N TYR A 106 8.21 4.60 9.08
CA TYR A 106 8.72 5.94 8.81
C TYR A 106 7.62 6.90 8.32
N PRO A 107 6.80 7.46 9.24
CA PRO A 107 5.68 8.34 8.86
C PRO A 107 6.11 9.56 8.05
N GLN A 108 7.31 10.06 8.29
CA GLN A 108 7.85 11.21 7.55
C GLN A 108 8.07 10.89 6.07
N ASN A 109 8.56 9.68 5.76
CA ASN A 109 8.71 9.23 4.38
C ASN A 109 7.35 8.98 3.72
N MET A 110 6.38 8.44 4.46
CA MET A 110 5.00 8.30 3.97
C MET A 110 4.42 9.65 3.56
N MET A 111 4.55 10.68 4.41
CA MET A 111 4.10 12.03 4.09
C MET A 111 4.85 12.63 2.90
N LYS A 112 6.15 12.42 2.82
CA LYS A 112 6.95 12.84 1.67
C LYS A 112 6.44 12.21 0.38
N ASN A 113 6.19 10.90 0.39
CA ASN A 113 5.72 10.17 -0.78
C ASN A 113 4.29 10.57 -1.20
N LEU A 114 3.38 10.81 -0.25
CA LEU A 114 2.05 11.34 -0.52
C LEU A 114 2.11 12.70 -1.22
N ASN A 115 3.09 13.53 -0.87
CA ASN A 115 3.25 14.85 -1.45
C ASN A 115 3.99 14.88 -2.79
N LEU A 116 4.62 13.77 -3.23
CA LEU A 116 5.39 13.72 -4.49
C LEU A 116 4.59 14.17 -5.71
N THR A 117 3.29 13.97 -5.71
CA THR A 117 2.40 14.37 -6.81
C THR A 117 1.87 15.80 -6.68
N GLY A 118 2.46 16.62 -5.78
CA GLY A 118 2.06 18.02 -5.63
C GLY A 118 0.59 18.20 -5.22
N GLY A 119 0.01 17.27 -4.46
CA GLY A 119 -1.36 17.32 -3.98
C GLY A 119 -2.42 16.76 -4.95
N LEU A 120 -2.02 16.17 -6.09
CA LEU A 120 -2.98 15.57 -7.05
C LEU A 120 -3.82 14.44 -6.46
N VAL A 121 -3.39 13.83 -5.35
CA VAL A 121 -4.19 12.84 -4.59
C VAL A 121 -5.54 13.38 -4.16
N PHE A 122 -5.69 14.70 -4.00
CA PHE A 122 -6.93 15.35 -3.62
C PHE A 122 -7.85 15.71 -4.80
N SER A 123 -7.45 15.47 -6.04
CA SER A 123 -8.20 15.88 -7.23
C SER A 123 -9.64 15.33 -7.24
N GLN A 124 -9.83 14.08 -6.82
CA GLN A 124 -11.17 13.48 -6.70
C GLN A 124 -12.02 14.21 -5.65
N ARG A 125 -11.44 14.61 -4.52
CA ARG A 125 -12.15 15.32 -3.48
C ARG A 125 -12.69 16.65 -3.99
N VAL A 126 -11.86 17.43 -4.69
CA VAL A 126 -12.24 18.68 -5.33
C VAL A 126 -13.33 18.44 -6.37
N LEU A 127 -13.16 17.41 -7.21
CA LEU A 127 -14.14 17.06 -8.24
C LEU A 127 -15.53 16.78 -7.66
N LEU A 128 -15.59 16.12 -6.50
CA LEU A 128 -16.85 15.74 -5.85
C LEU A 128 -17.54 16.92 -5.14
N GLU A 129 -16.82 17.97 -4.77
CA GLU A 129 -17.42 19.17 -4.14
C GLU A 129 -18.10 20.10 -5.17
N LEU A 130 -17.61 20.17 -6.39
CA LEU A 130 -18.08 21.09 -7.41
C LEU A 130 -19.55 20.90 -7.83
N PRO A 131 -20.09 19.66 -7.99
CA PRO A 131 -21.49 19.44 -8.27
C PRO A 131 -22.43 19.98 -7.18
N PHE A 132 -22.02 19.94 -5.91
CA PHE A 132 -22.82 20.54 -4.82
C PHE A 132 -22.90 22.06 -4.89
N LYS A 133 -22.06 22.69 -5.71
CA LYS A 133 -22.05 24.13 -5.98
C LYS A 133 -22.70 24.47 -7.34
N GLY A 134 -23.42 23.51 -7.94
CA GLY A 134 -24.23 23.71 -9.12
C GLY A 134 -23.53 23.54 -10.47
N LEU A 135 -22.30 22.95 -10.50
CA LEU A 135 -21.66 22.56 -11.75
C LEU A 135 -22.14 21.19 -12.21
N SER A 136 -22.22 20.99 -13.52
CA SER A 136 -22.32 19.65 -14.06
C SER A 136 -21.04 18.85 -13.79
N ARG A 137 -21.12 17.52 -13.80
CA ARG A 137 -19.94 16.67 -13.64
C ARG A 137 -18.87 16.92 -14.70
N GLU A 138 -19.31 17.22 -15.90
CA GLU A 138 -18.41 17.48 -17.05
C GLU A 138 -17.65 18.81 -16.89
N GLU A 139 -18.35 19.87 -16.45
CA GLU A 139 -17.71 21.16 -16.17
C GLU A 139 -16.73 21.04 -15.01
N ALA A 140 -17.12 20.38 -13.91
CA ALA A 140 -16.25 20.12 -12.79
C ALA A 140 -14.99 19.32 -13.22
N TYR A 141 -15.18 18.31 -14.05
CA TYR A 141 -14.05 17.51 -14.56
C TYR A 141 -13.07 18.35 -15.38
N LYS A 142 -13.56 19.22 -16.28
CA LYS A 142 -12.71 20.10 -17.09
C LYS A 142 -11.86 21.03 -16.23
N ILE A 143 -12.45 21.64 -15.20
CA ILE A 143 -11.74 22.54 -14.29
C ILE A 143 -10.62 21.78 -13.54
N VAL A 144 -10.97 20.65 -12.92
CA VAL A 144 -10.01 19.86 -12.13
C VAL A 144 -8.91 19.31 -13.03
N GLN A 145 -9.25 18.79 -14.22
CA GLN A 145 -8.29 18.20 -15.14
C GLN A 145 -7.27 19.23 -15.64
N ARG A 146 -7.70 20.43 -16.09
CA ARG A 146 -6.76 21.45 -16.60
C ARG A 146 -5.74 21.86 -15.56
N ASN A 147 -6.17 22.03 -14.28
CA ASN A 147 -5.28 22.36 -13.17
C ASN A 147 -4.36 21.19 -12.83
N ALA A 148 -4.87 19.97 -12.81
CA ALA A 148 -4.07 18.78 -12.55
C ALA A 148 -3.00 18.56 -13.63
N MET A 149 -3.34 18.77 -14.91
CA MET A 149 -2.37 18.64 -16.01
C MET A 149 -1.31 19.73 -15.98
N ARG A 150 -1.65 20.97 -15.57
CA ARG A 150 -0.69 22.04 -15.34
C ARG A 150 0.33 21.63 -14.27
N VAL A 151 -0.15 21.14 -13.12
CA VAL A 151 0.71 20.67 -12.03
C VAL A 151 1.59 19.50 -12.46
N TRP A 152 1.02 18.55 -13.19
CA TRP A 152 1.79 17.42 -13.72
C TRP A 152 2.95 17.86 -14.59
N LYS A 153 2.71 18.85 -15.48
CA LYS A 153 3.75 19.44 -16.30
C LYS A 153 4.80 20.16 -15.47
N ASP A 154 4.39 20.96 -14.48
CA ASP A 154 5.29 21.68 -13.57
C ASP A 154 6.23 20.72 -12.82
N LEU A 155 5.70 19.58 -12.34
CA LEU A 155 6.51 18.53 -11.70
C LEU A 155 7.50 17.88 -12.66
N GLN A 156 7.10 17.63 -13.93
CA GLN A 156 8.01 17.09 -14.95
C GLN A 156 9.13 18.07 -15.31
N GLU A 157 8.87 19.37 -15.22
CA GLU A 157 9.85 20.43 -15.42
C GLU A 157 10.76 20.64 -14.19
N GLY A 158 10.57 19.84 -13.12
CA GLY A 158 11.41 19.85 -11.92
C GLY A 158 10.99 20.87 -10.86
N LYS A 159 9.79 21.47 -10.94
CA LYS A 159 9.27 22.30 -9.85
C LYS A 159 9.04 21.47 -8.59
N SER A 160 9.27 22.11 -7.44
CA SER A 160 8.98 21.47 -6.15
C SER A 160 7.49 21.18 -5.99
N ALA A 161 7.14 20.00 -5.49
CA ALA A 161 5.75 19.59 -5.21
C ALA A 161 5.07 20.46 -4.13
N LEU A 162 5.85 21.07 -3.24
CA LEU A 162 5.42 21.96 -2.19
C LEU A 162 6.19 23.29 -2.29
N ASN A 163 5.52 24.39 -1.91
CA ASN A 163 6.18 25.69 -1.73
C ASN A 163 6.85 25.81 -0.34
N GLU A 164 7.46 26.94 -0.06
CA GLU A 164 8.12 27.24 1.22
C GLU A 164 7.16 27.20 2.44
N LYS A 165 5.86 27.35 2.21
CA LYS A 165 4.81 27.24 3.22
C LYS A 165 4.21 25.85 3.36
N ASN A 166 4.82 24.82 2.71
CA ASN A 166 4.30 23.46 2.62
C ASN A 166 2.91 23.34 1.93
N GLU A 167 2.56 24.29 1.08
CA GLU A 167 1.34 24.20 0.26
C GLU A 167 1.65 23.49 -1.05
N SER A 168 0.77 22.58 -1.46
CA SER A 168 0.96 21.80 -2.67
C SER A 168 0.71 22.62 -3.94
N LEU A 169 1.44 22.27 -5.02
CA LEU A 169 1.25 22.93 -6.33
C LEU A 169 -0.21 22.86 -6.80
N PHE A 170 -0.91 21.76 -6.52
CA PHE A 170 -2.29 21.61 -6.96
C PHE A 170 -3.24 22.54 -6.18
N LEU A 171 -3.03 22.71 -4.88
CA LEU A 171 -3.77 23.70 -4.10
C LEU A 171 -3.58 25.10 -4.67
N LEU A 172 -2.33 25.48 -4.93
CA LEU A 172 -2.02 26.82 -5.48
C LEU A 172 -2.63 27.03 -6.86
N ALA A 173 -2.57 26.00 -7.74
CA ALA A 173 -3.18 26.07 -9.06
C ALA A 173 -4.71 26.27 -8.98
N LEU A 174 -5.37 25.58 -8.04
CA LEU A 174 -6.81 25.72 -7.82
C LEU A 174 -7.17 27.09 -7.23
N LEU A 175 -6.34 27.61 -6.31
CA LEU A 175 -6.52 28.93 -5.73
C LEU A 175 -6.27 30.07 -6.75
N ASP A 176 -5.61 29.80 -7.86
CA ASP A 176 -5.36 30.75 -8.95
C ASP A 176 -6.45 30.68 -10.05
N ASP A 177 -7.28 29.65 -10.06
CA ASP A 177 -8.29 29.39 -11.09
C ASP A 177 -9.58 30.19 -10.86
N GLU A 178 -9.86 31.16 -11.75
CA GLU A 178 -11.01 32.07 -11.62
C GLU A 178 -12.36 31.35 -11.73
N ASP A 179 -12.48 30.33 -12.59
CA ASP A 179 -13.74 29.56 -12.72
C ASP A 179 -14.04 28.79 -11.43
N LEU A 180 -12.99 28.30 -10.75
CA LEU A 180 -13.14 27.62 -9.49
C LEU A 180 -13.46 28.59 -8.34
N LYS A 181 -12.79 29.73 -8.28
CA LYS A 181 -13.07 30.81 -7.30
C LYS A 181 -14.52 31.31 -7.36
N ALA A 182 -15.08 31.37 -8.56
CA ALA A 182 -16.48 31.75 -8.72
C ALA A 182 -17.50 30.77 -8.10
N LYS A 183 -17.07 29.55 -7.75
CA LYS A 183 -17.92 28.47 -7.26
C LYS A 183 -17.56 27.99 -5.84
N LEU A 184 -16.29 28.00 -5.48
CA LEU A 184 -15.78 27.57 -4.19
C LEU A 184 -15.01 28.70 -3.52
N SER A 185 -15.26 28.90 -2.23
CA SER A 185 -14.42 29.79 -1.42
C SER A 185 -13.02 29.17 -1.24
N GLU A 186 -12.04 30.03 -0.94
CA GLU A 186 -10.68 29.55 -0.59
C GLU A 186 -10.74 28.54 0.56
N GLU A 187 -11.58 28.77 1.57
CA GLU A 187 -11.76 27.87 2.70
C GLU A 187 -12.30 26.49 2.27
N ASP A 188 -13.29 26.45 1.36
CA ASP A 188 -13.84 25.19 0.83
C ASP A 188 -12.79 24.43 0.02
N ILE A 189 -11.96 25.13 -0.77
CA ILE A 189 -10.86 24.52 -1.52
C ILE A 189 -9.85 23.91 -0.55
N ARG A 190 -9.41 24.65 0.46
CA ARG A 190 -8.44 24.19 1.46
C ARG A 190 -8.94 22.98 2.25
N LYS A 191 -10.23 22.91 2.57
CA LYS A 191 -10.87 21.76 3.24
C LYS A 191 -10.77 20.47 2.41
N CYS A 192 -10.65 20.57 1.08
CA CYS A 192 -10.44 19.40 0.23
C CYS A 192 -9.07 18.75 0.42
N PHE A 193 -8.09 19.48 0.96
CA PHE A 193 -6.70 19.04 1.15
C PHE A 193 -6.42 18.48 2.55
N ASP A 194 -7.44 17.91 3.18
CA ASP A 194 -7.32 17.29 4.50
C ASP A 194 -7.18 15.77 4.39
N TYR A 195 -6.03 15.24 4.81
CA TYR A 195 -5.78 13.80 4.88
C TYR A 195 -6.69 13.08 5.89
N ALA A 196 -7.13 13.76 6.95
CA ALA A 196 -8.01 13.17 7.96
C ALA A 196 -9.36 12.73 7.37
N TYR A 197 -9.80 13.35 6.28
CA TYR A 197 -11.00 12.92 5.56
C TYR A 197 -10.94 11.45 5.13
N TYR A 198 -9.78 10.96 4.70
CA TYR A 198 -9.60 9.58 4.22
C TYR A 198 -9.44 8.57 5.36
N THR A 199 -9.09 9.02 6.54
CA THR A 199 -8.83 8.15 7.71
C THR A 199 -9.99 8.15 8.72
N LYS A 200 -11.02 8.95 8.52
CA LYS A 200 -12.15 9.16 9.46
C LYS A 200 -12.90 7.89 9.89
N ASN A 201 -12.83 6.82 9.11
CA ASN A 201 -13.54 5.56 9.39
C ASN A 201 -12.64 4.46 9.98
N ILE A 202 -11.34 4.74 10.19
CA ILE A 202 -10.38 3.73 10.68
C ILE A 202 -10.82 3.13 12.00
N ASP A 203 -11.15 3.95 12.99
CA ASP A 203 -11.58 3.48 14.31
C ASP A 203 -12.85 2.61 14.25
N SER A 204 -13.79 2.98 13.40
CA SER A 204 -15.01 2.20 13.17
C SER A 204 -14.70 0.81 12.59
N ILE A 205 -13.74 0.74 11.64
CA ILE A 205 -13.30 -0.52 11.03
C ILE A 205 -12.59 -1.39 12.07
N PHE A 206 -11.66 -0.83 12.83
CA PHE A 206 -10.94 -1.55 13.89
C PHE A 206 -11.89 -2.06 14.96
N ASN A 207 -12.81 -1.23 15.45
CA ASN A 207 -13.80 -1.61 16.45
C ASN A 207 -14.71 -2.75 15.98
N ARG A 208 -14.98 -2.87 14.67
CA ARG A 208 -15.77 -3.96 14.12
C ARG A 208 -15.01 -5.28 14.08
N VAL A 209 -13.68 -5.25 13.91
CA VAL A 209 -12.84 -6.44 13.72
C VAL A 209 -12.32 -6.96 15.06
N PHE A 210 -11.97 -6.07 15.97
CA PHE A 210 -11.26 -6.40 17.22
C PHE A 210 -12.14 -6.27 18.49
N LYS A 211 -13.45 -6.28 18.33
CA LYS A 211 -14.39 -6.37 19.45
C LYS A 211 -14.62 -7.80 19.90
#